data_8a17c0e2df3b4359e57885f1dac22ae4
#
_entry.id   8a17c0e2df3b4359e57885f1dac22ae4
#
_cell.length_a   1.000
_cell.length_b   1.000
_cell.length_c   1.000
_cell.angle_alpha   90.00
_cell.angle_beta   90.00
_cell.angle_gamma   90.00
#
_symmetry.space_group_name_H-M   'P 1'
#
loop_
_entity.id
_entity.type
_entity.pdbx_description
1 polymer ?
#
loop_
_entity_poly.entity_id
_entity_poly.type
_entity_poly.pdbx_seq_one_letter_code
_entity_poly.pdbx_strand_id
1 'polypeptide(L)'
;MPVGKKMLKSLRELEKEIRRDLEDGLNTFSAYKTTLNNFFDTYIESKYELKQSTRTNYKYMYKKYVYEDLGYKDIASIRYSDIKRFYIHLIKDIGFKPNSMEIIHTILHPIFTTAVRDGLIRINPTDGVMVEIKKSHDWEKPKRHALTENQQTAFISYISNNRKYQHWLTVFTVLLGTGCRVGEIVGLRWEDCDFNENIISINHNLIY
;
A
#
# COMPACT_ATOMS: atom_id res chain seq x y z
N MET A 1 20.85 48.96 10.44
CA MET A 1 19.44 48.77 10.71
C MET A 1 18.62 48.32 9.47
N PRO A 2 18.77 47.11 8.93
CA PRO A 2 17.82 46.60 7.96
C PRO A 2 17.03 45.38 8.43
N VAL A 3 17.37 44.80 9.59
CA VAL A 3 16.77 43.52 10.05
C VAL A 3 15.29 43.65 10.41
N GLY A 4 14.89 44.74 11.09
CA GLY A 4 13.51 44.92 11.53
C GLY A 4 12.50 45.15 10.39
N LYS A 5 12.87 45.83 9.30
CA LYS A 5 11.99 46.06 8.13
C LYS A 5 11.76 44.76 7.34
N LYS A 6 12.78 43.92 7.22
CA LYS A 6 12.69 42.62 6.53
C LYS A 6 11.82 41.61 7.31
N MET A 7 11.94 41.66 8.64
CA MET A 7 11.15 40.83 9.54
C MET A 7 9.65 41.22 9.56
N LEU A 8 9.37 42.56 9.58
CA LEU A 8 7.98 43.08 9.50
C LEU A 8 7.32 42.77 8.14
N LYS A 9 8.10 42.79 7.04
CA LYS A 9 7.58 42.41 5.72
C LYS A 9 7.25 40.95 5.64
N SER A 10 8.06 40.07 6.22
CA SER A 10 7.82 38.64 6.30
C SER A 10 6.61 38.30 7.18
N LEU A 11 6.39 38.99 8.28
CA LEU A 11 5.21 38.82 9.14
C LEU A 11 3.91 39.25 8.45
N ARG A 12 3.91 40.33 7.69
CA ARG A 12 2.76 40.78 6.90
C ARG A 12 2.43 39.82 5.74
N GLU A 13 3.45 39.25 5.12
CA GLU A 13 3.27 38.24 4.08
C GLU A 13 2.66 36.97 4.67
N LEU A 14 3.14 36.52 5.83
CA LEU A 14 2.61 35.39 6.56
C LEU A 14 1.15 35.62 7.02
N GLU A 15 0.87 36.81 7.57
CA GLU A 15 -0.51 37.18 7.96
C GLU A 15 -1.46 37.15 6.76
N LYS A 16 -1.01 37.65 5.61
CA LYS A 16 -1.80 37.64 4.37
C LYS A 16 -2.06 36.21 3.84
N GLU A 17 -1.07 35.34 4.00
CA GLU A 17 -1.18 33.91 3.64
C GLU A 17 -2.17 33.19 4.57
N ILE A 18 -2.03 33.37 5.88
CA ILE A 18 -2.95 32.80 6.88
C ILE A 18 -4.38 33.30 6.66
N ARG A 19 -4.56 34.59 6.36
CA ARG A 19 -5.89 35.17 6.10
C ARG A 19 -6.53 34.56 4.84
N ARG A 20 -5.75 34.38 3.76
CA ARG A 20 -6.22 33.66 2.56
C ARG A 20 -6.60 32.22 2.87
N ASP A 21 -5.79 31.53 3.68
CA ASP A 21 -6.06 30.15 4.05
C ASP A 21 -7.38 30.04 4.83
N LEU A 22 -7.65 30.98 5.75
CA LEU A 22 -8.91 31.03 6.49
C LEU A 22 -10.11 31.38 5.59
N GLU A 23 -9.95 32.31 4.64
CA GLU A 23 -10.99 32.66 3.65
C GLU A 23 -11.31 31.46 2.74
N ASP A 24 -10.33 30.64 2.41
CA ASP A 24 -10.48 29.41 1.63
C ASP A 24 -10.94 28.19 2.48
N GLY A 25 -11.23 28.40 3.76
CA GLY A 25 -11.68 27.34 4.68
C GLY A 25 -10.60 26.35 5.09
N LEU A 26 -9.31 26.70 4.93
CA LEU A 26 -8.21 25.86 5.33
C LEU A 26 -7.86 26.01 6.81
N ASN A 27 -7.70 24.91 7.50
CA ASN A 27 -7.22 24.85 8.88
C ASN A 27 -5.72 24.58 8.94
N THR A 28 -4.92 25.47 8.36
CA THR A 28 -3.47 25.36 8.26
C THR A 28 -2.78 25.24 9.61
N PHE A 29 -3.33 25.89 10.65
CA PHE A 29 -2.78 25.81 12.01
C PHE A 29 -2.83 24.38 12.57
N SER A 30 -3.91 23.65 12.36
CA SER A 30 -4.03 22.24 12.75
C SER A 30 -3.11 21.34 11.91
N ALA A 31 -2.95 21.67 10.64
CA ALA A 31 -2.11 20.91 9.71
C ALA A 31 -0.61 20.96 10.06
N TYR A 32 -0.12 22.08 10.59
CA TYR A 32 1.26 22.23 11.08
C TYR A 32 1.51 21.59 12.46
N LYS A 33 0.47 21.08 13.12
CA LYS A 33 0.56 20.36 14.39
C LYS A 33 0.27 18.88 14.24
N THR A 34 -0.18 18.45 13.06
CA THR A 34 -0.58 17.07 12.81
C THR A 34 0.48 16.39 11.95
N THR A 35 1.20 15.44 12.52
CA THR A 35 2.13 14.61 11.76
C THR A 35 1.39 13.63 10.86
N LEU A 36 2.04 13.17 9.80
CA LEU A 36 1.47 12.15 8.92
C LEU A 36 1.15 10.85 9.70
N ASN A 37 1.94 10.49 10.71
CA ASN A 37 1.67 9.34 11.58
C ASN A 37 0.35 9.49 12.34
N ASN A 38 0.15 10.62 13.02
CA ASN A 38 -1.08 10.87 13.77
C ASN A 38 -2.31 10.92 12.84
N PHE A 39 -2.16 11.49 11.67
CA PHE A 39 -3.23 11.54 10.67
C PHE A 39 -3.55 10.16 10.10
N PHE A 40 -2.52 9.33 9.85
CA PHE A 40 -2.71 7.95 9.40
C PHE A 40 -3.50 7.11 10.41
N ASP A 41 -3.19 7.22 11.71
CA ASP A 41 -3.89 6.48 12.75
C ASP A 41 -5.38 6.83 12.78
N THR A 42 -5.71 8.11 12.75
CA THR A 42 -7.11 8.58 12.66
C THR A 42 -7.78 8.12 11.35
N TYR A 43 -7.06 8.22 10.22
CA TYR A 43 -7.55 7.81 8.91
C TYR A 43 -7.88 6.32 8.86
N ILE A 44 -6.96 5.45 9.31
CA ILE A 44 -7.16 4.00 9.23
C ILE A 44 -8.27 3.50 10.16
N GLU A 45 -8.51 4.19 11.27
CA GLU A 45 -9.62 3.90 12.19
C GLU A 45 -10.96 4.27 11.55
N SER A 46 -11.03 5.37 10.83
CA SER A 46 -12.24 5.81 10.13
C SER A 46 -12.66 4.90 8.97
N LYS A 47 -11.74 4.05 8.46
CA LYS A 47 -11.98 3.14 7.34
C LYS A 47 -12.63 1.82 7.77
N TYR A 48 -13.91 1.92 8.21
CA TYR A 48 -14.68 0.75 8.67
C TYR A 48 -15.01 -0.24 7.55
N GLU A 49 -15.07 0.23 6.29
CA GLU A 49 -15.36 -0.57 5.09
C GLU A 49 -14.24 -1.54 4.70
N LEU A 50 -13.02 -1.33 5.22
CA LEU A 50 -11.89 -2.19 4.90
C LEU A 50 -11.99 -3.55 5.62
N LYS A 51 -11.79 -4.63 4.86
CA LYS A 51 -11.60 -5.96 5.44
C LYS A 51 -10.43 -5.95 6.41
N GLN A 52 -10.52 -6.73 7.49
CA GLN A 52 -9.50 -6.80 8.54
C GLN A 52 -8.10 -7.14 7.97
N SER A 53 -8.01 -8.08 7.02
CA SER A 53 -6.75 -8.44 6.37
C SER A 53 -6.12 -7.27 5.60
N THR A 54 -6.93 -6.47 4.89
CA THR A 54 -6.47 -5.29 4.18
C THR A 54 -5.97 -4.22 5.15
N ARG A 55 -6.72 -3.98 6.24
CA ARG A 55 -6.34 -3.03 7.30
C ARG A 55 -5.02 -3.41 7.94
N THR A 56 -4.85 -4.69 8.29
CA THR A 56 -3.60 -5.22 8.87
C THR A 56 -2.42 -5.04 7.91
N ASN A 57 -2.62 -5.34 6.62
CA ASN A 57 -1.59 -5.15 5.62
C ASN A 57 -1.21 -3.67 5.43
N TYR A 58 -2.19 -2.76 5.41
CA TYR A 58 -1.94 -1.33 5.31
C TYR A 58 -1.15 -0.80 6.51
N LYS A 59 -1.54 -1.18 7.74
CA LYS A 59 -0.81 -0.84 8.96
C LYS A 59 0.63 -1.37 8.93
N TYR A 60 0.82 -2.62 8.50
CA TYR A 60 2.15 -3.22 8.36
C TYR A 60 3.02 -2.47 7.34
N MET A 61 2.50 -2.22 6.13
CA MET A 61 3.23 -1.54 5.07
C MET A 61 3.57 -0.09 5.45
N TYR A 62 2.62 0.62 6.04
CA TYR A 62 2.84 1.97 6.53
C TYR A 62 3.92 2.01 7.62
N LYS A 63 3.79 1.17 8.65
CA LYS A 63 4.73 1.11 9.77
C LYS A 63 6.15 0.76 9.32
N LYS A 64 6.26 -0.15 8.36
CA LYS A 64 7.57 -0.64 7.91
C LYS A 64 8.30 0.35 7.01
N TYR A 65 7.60 1.12 6.18
CA TYR A 65 8.23 1.88 5.10
C TYR A 65 7.97 3.39 5.14
N VAL A 66 6.86 3.84 5.72
CA VAL A 66 6.47 5.26 5.71
C VAL A 66 6.75 5.93 7.04
N TYR A 67 6.57 5.19 8.13
CA TYR A 67 6.55 5.70 9.49
C TYR A 67 7.79 6.52 9.85
N GLU A 68 9.00 6.01 9.54
CA GLU A 68 10.26 6.68 9.88
C GLU A 68 10.62 7.79 8.89
N ASP A 69 10.35 7.62 7.59
CA ASP A 69 10.79 8.55 6.55
C ASP A 69 9.91 9.80 6.44
N LEU A 70 8.61 9.58 6.31
CA LEU A 70 7.64 10.67 6.11
C LEU A 70 6.74 10.89 7.33
N GLY A 71 6.57 9.88 8.16
CA GLY A 71 5.56 9.85 9.21
C GLY A 71 5.68 10.94 10.26
N TYR A 72 6.88 11.38 10.58
CA TYR A 72 7.13 12.44 11.56
C TYR A 72 7.02 13.86 10.99
N LYS A 73 6.89 14.00 9.67
CA LYS A 73 6.69 15.32 9.07
C LYS A 73 5.26 15.79 9.29
N ASP A 74 5.11 17.09 9.53
CA ASP A 74 3.80 17.72 9.53
C ASP A 74 3.15 17.58 8.15
N ILE A 75 1.87 17.20 8.11
CA ILE A 75 1.17 16.89 6.86
C ILE A 75 1.17 18.08 5.88
N ALA A 76 1.11 19.31 6.41
CA ALA A 76 1.18 20.54 5.63
C ALA A 76 2.58 20.82 5.05
N SER A 77 3.63 20.23 5.62
CA SER A 77 5.01 20.43 5.16
C SER A 77 5.42 19.49 4.03
N ILE A 78 4.67 18.40 3.82
CA ILE A 78 5.00 17.40 2.82
C ILE A 78 4.67 17.92 1.42
N ARG A 79 5.67 17.96 0.55
CA ARG A 79 5.57 18.45 -0.83
C ARG A 79 5.67 17.31 -1.84
N TYR A 80 5.23 17.57 -3.05
CA TYR A 80 5.38 16.68 -4.21
C TYR A 80 6.81 16.10 -4.31
N SER A 81 7.83 16.96 -4.15
CA SER A 81 9.24 16.54 -4.22
C SER A 81 9.64 15.58 -3.11
N ASP A 82 9.03 15.68 -1.92
CA ASP A 82 9.29 14.75 -0.81
C ASP A 82 8.74 13.37 -1.14
N ILE A 83 7.50 13.31 -1.64
CA ILE A 83 6.87 12.07 -2.06
C ILE A 83 7.64 11.42 -3.21
N LYS A 84 8.03 12.21 -4.22
CA LYS A 84 8.81 11.71 -5.35
C LYS A 84 10.16 11.14 -4.92
N ARG A 85 10.87 11.85 -4.04
CA ARG A 85 12.15 11.39 -3.47
C ARG A 85 11.98 10.11 -2.66
N PHE A 86 10.96 10.05 -1.84
CA PHE A 86 10.62 8.87 -1.06
C PHE A 86 10.33 7.65 -1.96
N TYR A 87 9.55 7.81 -3.03
CA TYR A 87 9.27 6.73 -3.97
C TYR A 87 10.53 6.26 -4.70
N ILE A 88 11.40 7.19 -5.10
CA ILE A 88 12.70 6.85 -5.73
C ILE A 88 13.58 6.07 -4.73
N HIS A 89 13.62 6.48 -3.47
CA HIS A 89 14.34 5.77 -2.41
C HIS A 89 13.81 4.33 -2.24
N LEU A 90 12.51 4.13 -2.16
CA LEU A 90 11.92 2.79 -2.07
C LEU A 90 12.31 1.89 -3.24
N ILE A 91 12.38 2.43 -4.46
CA ILE A 91 12.70 1.67 -5.66
C ILE A 91 14.21 1.38 -5.74
N LYS A 92 15.06 2.40 -5.58
CA LYS A 92 16.50 2.29 -5.83
C LYS A 92 17.28 1.69 -4.66
N ASP A 93 16.95 2.11 -3.44
CA ASP A 93 17.75 1.76 -2.27
C ASP A 93 17.17 0.53 -1.54
N ILE A 94 15.84 0.41 -1.49
CA ILE A 94 15.15 -0.72 -0.84
C ILE A 94 14.81 -1.85 -1.84
N GLY A 95 14.85 -1.57 -3.15
CA GLY A 95 14.59 -2.56 -4.21
C GLY A 95 13.11 -2.91 -4.38
N PHE A 96 12.21 -1.94 -4.16
CA PHE A 96 10.78 -2.15 -4.35
C PHE A 96 10.45 -2.49 -5.79
N LYS A 97 9.67 -3.56 -5.94
CA LYS A 97 9.06 -3.90 -7.23
C LYS A 97 7.82 -3.02 -7.50
N PRO A 98 7.44 -2.85 -8.77
CA PRO A 98 6.29 -2.03 -9.16
C PRO A 98 5.02 -2.27 -8.35
N ASN A 99 4.64 -3.53 -8.13
CA ASN A 99 3.43 -3.88 -7.38
C ASN A 99 3.50 -3.44 -5.90
N SER A 100 4.69 -3.53 -5.27
CA SER A 100 4.87 -3.08 -3.88
C SER A 100 4.78 -1.56 -3.78
N MET A 101 5.27 -0.84 -4.79
CA MET A 101 5.17 0.61 -4.87
C MET A 101 3.71 1.06 -5.04
N GLU A 102 2.93 0.34 -5.87
CA GLU A 102 1.50 0.63 -6.02
C GLU A 102 0.74 0.47 -4.70
N ILE A 103 1.11 -0.49 -3.84
CA ILE A 103 0.50 -0.64 -2.51
C ILE A 103 0.78 0.59 -1.64
N ILE A 104 2.04 1.07 -1.59
CA ILE A 104 2.38 2.29 -0.83
C ILE A 104 1.59 3.50 -1.34
N HIS A 105 1.49 3.65 -2.65
CA HIS A 105 0.70 4.74 -3.24
C HIS A 105 -0.80 4.61 -2.90
N THR A 106 -1.35 3.39 -2.93
CA THR A 106 -2.74 3.11 -2.55
C THR A 106 -3.02 3.45 -1.08
N ILE A 107 -2.00 3.43 -0.22
CA ILE A 107 -2.12 3.88 1.17
C ILE A 107 -2.02 5.41 1.24
N LEU A 108 -0.97 6.01 0.68
CA LEU A 108 -0.67 7.44 0.85
C LEU A 108 -1.63 8.35 0.09
N HIS A 109 -2.01 8.01 -1.15
CA HIS A 109 -2.84 8.88 -1.97
C HIS A 109 -4.21 9.18 -1.33
N PRO A 110 -4.98 8.21 -0.81
CA PRO A 110 -6.24 8.49 -0.14
C PRO A 110 -6.08 9.26 1.18
N ILE A 111 -4.99 9.07 1.92
CA ILE A 111 -4.67 9.83 3.13
C ILE A 111 -4.59 11.31 2.80
N PHE A 112 -3.75 11.67 1.82
CA PHE A 112 -3.61 13.06 1.40
C PHE A 112 -4.88 13.61 0.72
N THR A 113 -5.65 12.77 0.03
CA THR A 113 -6.97 13.16 -0.50
C THR A 113 -7.93 13.51 0.63
N THR A 114 -7.92 12.75 1.73
CA THR A 114 -8.72 13.09 2.93
C THR A 114 -8.22 14.37 3.57
N ALA A 115 -6.90 14.56 3.69
CA ALA A 115 -6.33 15.80 4.21
C ALA A 115 -6.71 17.05 3.38
N VAL A 116 -6.86 16.91 2.05
CA VAL A 116 -7.38 17.98 1.20
C VAL A 116 -8.86 18.24 1.50
N ARG A 117 -9.69 17.20 1.63
CA ARG A 117 -11.13 17.32 1.95
C ARG A 117 -11.38 17.92 3.32
N ASP A 118 -10.50 17.62 4.28
CA ASP A 118 -10.56 18.16 5.64
C ASP A 118 -9.97 19.59 5.73
N GLY A 119 -9.54 20.17 4.61
CA GLY A 119 -8.99 21.51 4.56
C GLY A 119 -7.62 21.67 5.24
N LEU A 120 -6.88 20.58 5.47
CA LEU A 120 -5.55 20.63 6.05
C LEU A 120 -4.48 21.05 5.03
N ILE A 121 -4.65 20.65 3.79
CA ILE A 121 -3.76 20.99 2.67
C ILE A 121 -4.56 21.33 1.41
N ARG A 122 -4.00 22.15 0.53
CA ARG A 122 -4.69 22.60 -0.70
C ARG A 122 -4.66 21.57 -1.82
N ILE A 123 -3.55 20.86 -1.94
CA ILE A 123 -3.26 19.96 -3.07
C ILE A 123 -2.68 18.66 -2.50
N ASN A 124 -3.10 17.55 -3.08
CA ASN A 124 -2.56 16.26 -2.72
C ASN A 124 -1.11 16.12 -3.27
N PRO A 125 -0.09 16.00 -2.42
CA PRO A 125 1.30 15.95 -2.88
C PRO A 125 1.66 14.65 -3.62
N THR A 126 0.78 13.66 -3.62
CA THR A 126 0.98 12.38 -4.33
C THR A 126 0.46 12.42 -5.77
N ASP A 127 -0.31 13.47 -6.14
CA ASP A 127 -0.89 13.57 -7.48
C ASP A 127 0.20 13.62 -8.56
N GLY A 128 0.04 12.77 -9.57
CA GLY A 128 0.96 12.67 -10.70
C GLY A 128 2.27 11.94 -10.44
N VAL A 129 2.71 11.74 -9.19
CA VAL A 129 4.00 11.11 -8.86
C VAL A 129 4.08 9.70 -9.45
N MET A 130 3.06 8.87 -9.27
CA MET A 130 3.06 7.50 -9.83
C MET A 130 3.08 7.47 -11.35
N VAL A 131 2.50 8.47 -12.00
CA VAL A 131 2.54 8.57 -13.47
C VAL A 131 3.97 8.77 -13.97
N GLU A 132 4.75 9.60 -13.27
CA GLU A 132 6.15 9.81 -13.61
C GLU A 132 7.02 8.59 -13.27
N ILE A 133 6.80 7.97 -12.13
CA ILE A 133 7.52 6.75 -11.73
C ILE A 133 7.26 5.62 -12.74
N LYS A 134 6.03 5.42 -13.19
CA LYS A 134 5.67 4.40 -14.18
C LYS A 134 6.28 4.62 -15.57
N LYS A 135 6.67 5.83 -15.89
CA LYS A 135 7.38 6.17 -17.13
C LYS A 135 8.89 5.93 -17.05
N SER A 136 9.44 5.65 -15.86
CA SER A 136 10.87 5.37 -15.71
C SER A 136 11.24 4.02 -16.35
N HIS A 137 12.47 3.92 -16.86
CA HIS A 137 13.00 2.68 -17.44
C HIS A 137 13.08 1.52 -16.44
N ASP A 138 13.12 1.84 -15.13
CA ASP A 138 13.22 0.84 -14.06
C ASP A 138 11.86 0.22 -13.71
N TRP A 139 10.76 0.65 -14.40
CA TRP A 139 9.41 0.15 -14.16
C TRP A 139 9.08 -1.05 -15.03
N GLU A 140 9.62 -2.22 -14.69
CA GLU A 140 9.26 -3.47 -15.33
C GLU A 140 8.19 -4.22 -14.55
N LYS A 141 7.05 -4.51 -15.20
CA LYS A 141 6.07 -5.41 -14.63
C LYS A 141 6.61 -6.83 -14.65
N PRO A 142 6.62 -7.55 -13.53
CA PRO A 142 7.05 -8.94 -13.51
C PRO A 142 6.16 -9.76 -14.44
N LYS A 143 6.77 -10.43 -15.41
CA LYS A 143 6.10 -11.42 -16.27
C LYS A 143 5.77 -12.64 -15.41
N ARG A 144 4.50 -12.97 -15.31
CA ARG A 144 4.05 -14.21 -14.67
C ARG A 144 3.95 -15.29 -15.73
N HIS A 145 4.61 -16.41 -15.49
CA HIS A 145 4.53 -17.57 -16.34
C HIS A 145 3.83 -18.69 -15.58
N ALA A 146 2.94 -19.41 -16.26
CA ALA A 146 2.44 -20.68 -15.75
C ALA A 146 3.56 -21.73 -15.83
N LEU A 147 3.48 -22.73 -14.97
CA LEU A 147 4.38 -23.89 -15.09
C LEU A 147 4.07 -24.64 -16.38
N THR A 148 5.12 -25.05 -17.10
CA THR A 148 4.96 -26.00 -18.19
C THR A 148 4.67 -27.39 -17.63
N GLU A 149 4.11 -28.32 -18.44
CA GLU A 149 3.84 -29.69 -18.02
C GLU A 149 5.08 -30.40 -17.47
N ASN A 150 6.23 -30.20 -18.12
CA ASN A 150 7.49 -30.78 -17.65
C ASN A 150 7.92 -30.23 -16.29
N GLN A 151 7.73 -28.93 -16.05
CA GLN A 151 8.01 -28.28 -14.76
C GLN A 151 7.04 -28.78 -13.67
N GLN A 152 5.77 -28.95 -14.00
CA GLN A 152 4.78 -29.48 -13.09
C GLN A 152 5.11 -30.91 -12.68
N THR A 153 5.43 -31.76 -13.65
CA THR A 153 5.82 -33.17 -13.42
C THR A 153 7.09 -33.25 -12.56
N ALA A 154 8.11 -32.46 -12.88
CA ALA A 154 9.34 -32.40 -12.11
C ALA A 154 9.10 -31.92 -10.67
N PHE A 155 8.24 -30.94 -10.47
CA PHE A 155 7.88 -30.43 -9.15
C PHE A 155 7.17 -31.47 -8.29
N ILE A 156 6.16 -32.15 -8.84
CA ILE A 156 5.44 -33.22 -8.14
C ILE A 156 6.37 -34.41 -7.83
N SER A 157 7.22 -34.80 -8.77
CA SER A 157 8.22 -35.85 -8.56
C SER A 157 9.19 -35.49 -7.44
N TYR A 158 9.67 -34.24 -7.40
CA TYR A 158 10.55 -33.77 -6.33
C TYR A 158 9.87 -33.84 -4.95
N ILE A 159 8.62 -33.38 -4.84
CA ILE A 159 7.88 -33.42 -3.56
C ILE A 159 7.63 -34.86 -3.12
N SER A 160 7.21 -35.74 -4.03
CA SER A 160 6.89 -37.14 -3.71
C SER A 160 8.12 -37.92 -3.22
N ASN A 161 9.29 -37.62 -3.75
CA ASN A 161 10.56 -38.29 -3.42
C ASN A 161 11.31 -37.64 -2.25
N ASN A 162 10.83 -36.48 -1.73
CA ASN A 162 11.52 -35.78 -0.66
C ASN A 162 10.73 -35.90 0.66
N ARG A 163 11.28 -36.67 1.61
CA ARG A 163 10.66 -36.95 2.92
C ARG A 163 10.27 -35.67 3.69
N LYS A 164 10.99 -34.59 3.52
CA LYS A 164 10.71 -33.31 4.18
C LYS A 164 9.45 -32.65 3.63
N TYR A 165 9.15 -32.81 2.34
CA TYR A 165 8.06 -32.10 1.67
C TYR A 165 6.89 -33.01 1.26
N GLN A 166 7.02 -34.34 1.43
CA GLN A 166 6.04 -35.32 1.00
C GLN A 166 4.62 -35.08 1.59
N HIS A 167 4.52 -34.55 2.80
CA HIS A 167 3.22 -34.20 3.41
C HIS A 167 2.47 -33.09 2.67
N TRP A 168 3.14 -32.29 1.83
CA TRP A 168 2.52 -31.27 0.99
C TRP A 168 2.03 -31.83 -0.37
N LEU A 169 2.32 -33.08 -0.69
CA LEU A 169 2.02 -33.67 -2.00
C LEU A 169 0.54 -33.55 -2.35
N THR A 170 -0.35 -33.94 -1.43
CA THR A 170 -1.80 -33.87 -1.63
C THR A 170 -2.27 -32.44 -1.91
N VAL A 171 -1.81 -31.46 -1.12
CA VAL A 171 -2.17 -30.06 -1.28
C VAL A 171 -1.77 -29.53 -2.65
N PHE A 172 -0.53 -29.77 -3.07
CA PHE A 172 -0.05 -29.31 -4.37
C PHE A 172 -0.67 -30.06 -5.55
N THR A 173 -1.01 -31.33 -5.39
CA THR A 173 -1.73 -32.09 -6.42
C THR A 173 -3.12 -31.49 -6.64
N VAL A 174 -3.85 -31.17 -5.57
CA VAL A 174 -5.17 -30.55 -5.67
C VAL A 174 -5.06 -29.14 -6.25
N LEU A 175 -4.10 -28.33 -5.80
CA LEU A 175 -3.86 -26.96 -6.34
C LEU A 175 -3.59 -26.97 -7.84
N LEU A 176 -2.72 -27.87 -8.31
CA LEU A 176 -2.36 -27.97 -9.73
C LEU A 176 -3.50 -28.55 -10.57
N GLY A 177 -4.24 -29.51 -10.04
CA GLY A 177 -5.34 -30.16 -10.75
C GLY A 177 -6.60 -29.28 -10.86
N THR A 178 -6.84 -28.43 -9.87
CA THR A 178 -8.07 -27.61 -9.80
C THR A 178 -7.85 -26.15 -10.16
N GLY A 179 -6.63 -25.63 -10.04
CA GLY A 179 -6.33 -24.21 -10.17
C GLY A 179 -6.88 -23.33 -9.03
N CYS A 180 -7.34 -23.91 -7.94
CA CYS A 180 -7.87 -23.20 -6.79
C CYS A 180 -6.82 -22.35 -6.10
N ARG A 181 -7.26 -21.27 -5.42
CA ARG A 181 -6.38 -20.45 -4.57
C ARG A 181 -6.08 -21.17 -3.26
N VAL A 182 -4.94 -20.85 -2.64
CA VAL A 182 -4.54 -21.45 -1.37
C VAL A 182 -5.62 -21.34 -0.30
N GLY A 183 -6.25 -20.16 -0.15
CA GLY A 183 -7.33 -19.97 0.83
C GLY A 183 -8.61 -20.81 0.54
N GLU A 184 -8.87 -21.12 -0.72
CA GLU A 184 -9.98 -21.99 -1.13
C GLU A 184 -9.68 -23.45 -0.78
N ILE A 185 -8.45 -23.92 -1.04
CA ILE A 185 -8.03 -25.29 -0.67
C ILE A 185 -7.99 -25.48 0.84
N VAL A 186 -7.46 -24.52 1.59
CA VAL A 186 -7.39 -24.60 3.06
C VAL A 186 -8.79 -24.52 3.69
N GLY A 187 -9.74 -23.85 3.00
CA GLY A 187 -11.15 -23.77 3.41
C GLY A 187 -11.99 -25.00 3.03
N LEU A 188 -11.46 -25.91 2.20
CA LEU A 188 -12.20 -27.05 1.68
C LEU A 188 -12.56 -28.05 2.79
N ARG A 189 -13.80 -28.52 2.77
CA ARG A 189 -14.34 -29.51 3.70
C ARG A 189 -14.71 -30.81 2.98
N TRP A 190 -14.81 -31.90 3.71
CA TRP A 190 -15.25 -33.17 3.14
C TRP A 190 -16.66 -33.12 2.53
N GLU A 191 -17.56 -32.31 3.09
CA GLU A 191 -18.91 -32.09 2.57
C GLU A 191 -18.94 -31.34 1.22
N ASP A 192 -17.84 -30.64 0.85
CA ASP A 192 -17.69 -29.96 -0.44
C ASP A 192 -17.24 -30.90 -1.57
N CYS A 193 -16.93 -32.17 -1.25
CA CYS A 193 -16.44 -33.19 -2.18
C CYS A 193 -17.49 -34.23 -2.46
N ASP A 194 -18.05 -34.23 -3.67
CA ASP A 194 -18.91 -35.31 -4.15
C ASP A 194 -18.07 -36.32 -4.95
N PHE A 195 -17.84 -37.48 -4.33
CA PHE A 195 -17.04 -38.54 -4.94
C PHE A 195 -17.84 -39.39 -5.96
N ASN A 196 -19.18 -39.29 -5.97
CA ASN A 196 -20.01 -40.00 -6.96
C ASN A 196 -20.01 -39.24 -8.29
N GLU A 197 -20.15 -37.92 -8.21
CA GLU A 197 -20.17 -37.04 -9.39
C GLU A 197 -18.79 -36.52 -9.76
N ASN A 198 -17.74 -36.77 -8.95
CA ASN A 198 -16.40 -36.26 -9.11
C ASN A 198 -16.34 -34.72 -9.12
N ILE A 199 -17.14 -34.09 -8.26
CA ILE A 199 -17.25 -32.64 -8.15
C ILE A 199 -16.63 -32.14 -6.84
N ILE A 200 -15.91 -31.02 -6.90
CA ILE A 200 -15.48 -30.25 -5.74
C ILE A 200 -16.17 -28.89 -5.79
N SER A 201 -16.95 -28.57 -4.77
CA SER A 201 -17.65 -27.29 -4.63
C SER A 201 -16.79 -26.29 -3.85
N ILE A 202 -16.36 -25.19 -4.49
CA ILE A 202 -15.53 -24.15 -3.82
C ILE A 202 -16.43 -23.10 -3.20
N ASN A 203 -16.85 -23.32 -1.97
CA ASN A 203 -17.80 -22.47 -1.23
C ASN A 203 -17.13 -21.66 -0.12
N HIS A 204 -15.89 -22.00 0.25
CA HIS A 204 -15.18 -21.44 1.40
C HIS A 204 -13.84 -20.84 0.98
N ASN A 205 -13.45 -19.76 1.66
CA ASN A 205 -12.14 -19.14 1.50
C ASN A 205 -11.66 -18.71 2.89
N LEU A 206 -10.66 -19.39 3.42
CA LEU A 206 -10.01 -18.99 4.66
C LEU A 206 -9.01 -17.84 4.41
N ILE A 207 -9.21 -16.76 5.14
CA ILE A 207 -8.33 -15.59 5.13
C ILE A 207 -7.67 -15.53 6.50
N TYR A 208 -6.34 -15.57 6.53
CA TYR A 208 -5.51 -15.46 7.73
C TYR A 208 -5.10 -14.00 7.98
#